data_76144ea02e0f42bb9ebe2e901aa27d21
#
_entry.id   76144ea02e0f42bb9ebe2e901aa27d21
#
_cell.length_a   1.000
_cell.length_b   1.000
_cell.length_c   1.000
_cell.angle_alpha   90.00
_cell.angle_beta   90.00
_cell.angle_gamma   90.00
#
_symmetry.space_group_name_H-M   'P 1'
#
loop_
_entity.id
_entity.type
_entity.pdbx_description
1 polymer ?
#
loop_
_entity_poly.entity_id
_entity_poly.type
_entity_poly.pdbx_seq_one_letter_code
_entity_poly.pdbx_strand_id
1 'polypeptide(L)'
;MALLSPTHQRVVPSPSAGVWPSLFEVPPATLHARIARAVVRAAVRNRPIALAFPDGTRWGTGGPELQIVRPDAFFARLGRHGLIGLGEAWMTGDITAGSWHPGRRAVAAANQATDILVAALHALAVRMDSLVPASLQKLRRLWQWHTPAEEENTVSGARENIHRHYDLSNELFELFLDPTLTYSSAWYEAGDTLQEAQLRKIDGVLDFARVGPGSRVLEIGSGWGALAIRAVAERGAVVTTLTLSTAQKTLAEQKIAAAGLSDRIEVRLEDYRAHAAGHPDRYDAVVSVEMIEAVGEKYWPDYFGAVDRVLAPGGRMGLQAITIAHDRLLATRGTYTWIHKYVFPGGILPSLTAIEKVLAAGTGLRIAETRRLGPSYAKTLAQWRHTFNDNLEKVYALGFDETFARMWNFYLAYTEAGFAAEYIDDWQLALARP
;
A
#
# COMPACT_ATOMS: atom_id res chain seq x y z
N MET A 1 22.65 -23.13 -39.75
CA MET A 1 22.21 -21.72 -39.89
C MET A 1 21.13 -21.51 -38.82
N ALA A 2 21.55 -21.09 -37.62
CA ALA A 2 20.67 -20.92 -36.49
C ALA A 2 20.18 -19.47 -36.49
N LEU A 3 18.88 -19.28 -36.55
CA LEU A 3 18.21 -17.99 -36.40
C LEU A 3 18.17 -17.61 -34.95
N LEU A 4 18.95 -16.60 -34.57
CA LEU A 4 18.90 -15.94 -33.28
C LEU A 4 17.59 -15.19 -33.17
N SER A 5 16.78 -15.53 -32.18
CA SER A 5 15.60 -14.77 -31.73
C SER A 5 16.00 -13.37 -31.25
N PRO A 6 15.26 -12.32 -31.56
CA PRO A 6 15.56 -11.00 -31.06
C PRO A 6 15.17 -10.94 -29.58
N THR A 7 16.16 -10.78 -28.72
CA THR A 7 15.99 -10.35 -27.35
C THR A 7 15.26 -9.00 -27.33
N HIS A 8 14.01 -9.01 -26.90
CA HIS A 8 13.32 -7.78 -26.53
C HIS A 8 14.03 -7.17 -25.31
N GLN A 9 15.01 -6.32 -25.57
CA GLN A 9 15.46 -5.36 -24.58
C GLN A 9 14.26 -4.42 -24.27
N ARG A 10 13.57 -4.66 -23.16
CA ARG A 10 12.67 -3.68 -22.57
C ARG A 10 13.54 -2.48 -22.19
N VAL A 11 13.38 -1.38 -22.89
CA VAL A 11 13.87 -0.08 -22.47
C VAL A 11 13.06 0.31 -21.25
N VAL A 12 13.62 0.05 -20.05
CA VAL A 12 13.13 0.66 -18.82
C VAL A 12 13.36 2.17 -18.99
N PRO A 13 12.33 3.03 -18.91
CA PRO A 13 12.55 4.46 -19.03
C PRO A 13 13.53 4.89 -17.93
N SER A 14 14.64 5.52 -18.33
CA SER A 14 15.60 6.09 -17.40
C SER A 14 14.86 7.11 -16.52
N PRO A 15 14.81 6.96 -15.20
CA PRO A 15 14.12 7.90 -14.30
C PRO A 15 15.00 9.11 -14.06
N SER A 16 15.36 9.81 -15.13
CA SER A 16 16.06 11.09 -15.08
C SER A 16 15.04 12.23 -15.04
N ALA A 17 15.46 13.44 -14.83
CA ALA A 17 14.70 14.69 -14.60
C ALA A 17 13.32 14.86 -15.30
N GLY A 18 12.95 13.99 -16.24
CA GLY A 18 11.62 13.92 -16.87
C GLY A 18 10.53 13.26 -16.04
N VAL A 19 10.86 12.42 -15.04
CA VAL A 19 9.86 11.70 -14.21
C VAL A 19 9.35 12.58 -13.06
N TRP A 20 10.18 13.51 -12.56
CA TRP A 20 9.88 14.34 -11.39
C TRP A 20 9.99 15.85 -11.67
N PRO A 21 9.49 16.41 -12.81
CA PRO A 21 9.83 17.78 -13.22
C PRO A 21 9.41 18.85 -12.20
N SER A 22 8.26 18.69 -11.55
CA SER A 22 7.74 19.64 -10.55
C SER A 22 8.24 19.39 -9.12
N LEU A 23 8.82 18.22 -8.84
CA LEU A 23 9.24 17.86 -7.48
C LEU A 23 10.42 18.71 -7.00
N PHE A 24 11.37 19.02 -7.88
CA PHE A 24 12.56 19.78 -7.53
C PHE A 24 12.32 21.31 -7.52
N GLU A 25 11.21 21.78 -8.03
CA GLU A 25 10.79 23.16 -7.91
C GLU A 25 10.39 23.46 -6.46
N VAL A 26 11.14 24.35 -5.81
CA VAL A 26 10.79 24.79 -4.45
C VAL A 26 9.68 25.83 -4.55
N PRO A 27 8.52 25.62 -3.91
CA PRO A 27 7.47 26.63 -3.89
C PRO A 27 7.99 27.96 -3.32
N PRO A 28 7.49 29.13 -3.79
CA PRO A 28 7.95 30.41 -3.25
C PRO A 28 7.71 30.50 -1.76
N ALA A 29 8.69 30.99 -1.00
CA ALA A 29 8.60 31.21 0.43
C ALA A 29 7.52 32.25 0.73
N THR A 30 6.42 31.86 1.33
CA THR A 30 5.23 32.65 1.58
C THR A 30 4.92 32.69 3.08
N LEU A 31 3.85 33.41 3.45
CA LEU A 31 3.28 33.37 4.80
C LEU A 31 3.01 31.91 5.25
N HIS A 32 2.64 31.01 4.33
CA HIS A 32 2.41 29.60 4.61
C HIS A 32 3.66 28.87 5.15
N ALA A 33 4.85 29.17 4.65
CA ALA A 33 6.11 28.61 5.18
C ALA A 33 6.36 29.05 6.64
N ARG A 34 6.07 30.32 6.97
CA ARG A 34 6.18 30.83 8.35
C ARG A 34 5.20 30.15 9.29
N ILE A 35 3.94 29.95 8.84
CA ILE A 35 2.93 29.23 9.60
C ILE A 35 3.36 27.77 9.79
N ALA A 36 3.81 27.08 8.73
CA ALA A 36 4.30 25.71 8.81
C ALA A 36 5.46 25.59 9.81
N ARG A 37 6.39 26.56 9.82
CA ARG A 37 7.50 26.59 10.79
C ARG A 37 7.00 26.70 12.23
N ALA A 38 6.02 27.55 12.48
CA ALA A 38 5.41 27.69 13.82
C ALA A 38 4.65 26.41 14.24
N VAL A 39 3.88 25.81 13.33
CA VAL A 39 3.14 24.57 13.57
C VAL A 39 4.09 23.40 13.88
N VAL A 40 5.13 23.19 13.06
CA VAL A 40 6.13 22.14 13.29
C VAL A 40 6.83 22.35 14.64
N ARG A 41 7.26 23.58 14.95
CA ARG A 41 7.89 23.88 16.24
C ARG A 41 6.96 23.55 17.43
N ALA A 42 5.69 23.88 17.32
CA ALA A 42 4.70 23.55 18.34
C ALA A 42 4.45 22.03 18.42
N ALA A 43 4.37 21.37 17.27
CA ALA A 43 4.13 19.92 17.18
C ALA A 43 5.24 19.09 17.83
N VAL A 44 6.52 19.48 17.68
CA VAL A 44 7.65 18.73 18.25
C VAL A 44 8.05 19.15 19.66
N ARG A 45 7.56 20.29 20.14
CA ARG A 45 8.01 20.92 21.41
C ARG A 45 8.05 20.00 22.62
N ASN A 46 7.05 19.14 22.75
CA ASN A 46 6.87 18.24 23.90
C ASN A 46 6.82 16.76 23.45
N ARG A 47 7.52 16.42 22.37
CA ARG A 47 7.53 15.07 21.82
C ARG A 47 8.93 14.48 21.84
N PRO A 48 9.04 13.16 21.99
CA PRO A 48 10.31 12.44 21.91
C PRO A 48 10.78 12.33 20.44
N ILE A 49 11.01 13.47 19.81
CA ILE A 49 11.54 13.61 18.46
C ILE A 49 12.44 14.84 18.45
N ALA A 50 13.52 14.80 17.70
CA ALA A 50 14.44 15.92 17.51
C ALA A 50 14.49 16.35 16.03
N LEU A 51 14.49 17.66 15.79
CA LEU A 51 14.80 18.27 14.50
C LEU A 51 16.08 19.06 14.65
N ALA A 52 17.14 18.69 13.90
CA ALA A 52 18.42 19.37 13.86
C ALA A 52 18.51 20.26 12.61
N PHE A 53 19.00 21.49 12.77
CA PHE A 53 19.13 22.47 11.70
C PHE A 53 20.60 22.76 11.38
N PRO A 54 20.93 23.25 10.17
CA PRO A 54 22.31 23.55 9.77
C PRO A 54 23.00 24.63 10.63
N ASP A 55 22.24 25.53 11.24
CA ASP A 55 22.72 26.56 12.14
C ASP A 55 23.01 26.07 13.57
N GLY A 56 22.91 24.77 13.82
CA GLY A 56 23.07 24.16 15.14
C GLY A 56 21.83 24.23 16.02
N THR A 57 20.76 24.88 15.57
CA THR A 57 19.47 24.89 16.31
C THR A 57 18.89 23.50 16.37
N ARG A 58 18.29 23.15 17.53
CA ARG A 58 17.53 21.89 17.72
C ARG A 58 16.16 22.18 18.28
N TRP A 59 15.14 21.48 17.77
CA TRP A 59 13.79 21.49 18.27
C TRP A 59 13.38 20.10 18.76
N GLY A 60 12.49 20.05 19.75
CA GLY A 60 12.00 18.82 20.36
C GLY A 60 12.74 18.43 21.64
N THR A 61 12.38 17.28 22.22
CA THR A 61 12.89 16.85 23.55
C THR A 61 13.92 15.71 23.46
N GLY A 62 14.36 15.35 22.25
CA GLY A 62 15.26 14.20 22.01
C GLY A 62 14.50 13.01 21.42
N GLY A 63 15.16 11.87 21.26
CA GLY A 63 14.64 10.69 20.56
C GLY A 63 15.14 10.60 19.11
N PRO A 64 14.35 10.03 18.16
CA PRO A 64 14.75 9.95 16.77
C PRO A 64 15.00 11.36 16.21
N GLU A 65 16.18 11.55 15.60
CA GLU A 65 16.60 12.85 15.08
C GLU A 65 16.49 12.90 13.57
N LEU A 66 15.70 13.84 13.08
CA LEU A 66 15.62 14.20 11.66
C LEU A 66 16.44 15.47 11.42
N GLN A 67 17.21 15.47 10.34
CA GLN A 67 18.07 16.59 9.93
C GLN A 67 17.34 17.41 8.89
N ILE A 68 17.11 18.67 9.15
CA ILE A 68 16.55 19.63 8.20
C ILE A 68 17.71 20.20 7.38
N VAL A 69 17.97 19.62 6.22
CA VAL A 69 19.12 19.98 5.35
C VAL A 69 18.91 21.34 4.69
N ARG A 70 17.69 21.58 4.16
CA ARG A 70 17.33 22.83 3.48
C ARG A 70 16.06 23.43 4.13
N PRO A 71 16.19 24.20 5.22
CA PRO A 71 15.06 24.66 6.01
C PRO A 71 14.02 25.44 5.20
N ASP A 72 14.44 26.34 4.34
CA ASP A 72 13.50 27.17 3.56
C ASP A 72 12.70 26.34 2.56
N ALA A 73 13.34 25.39 1.87
CA ALA A 73 12.65 24.45 0.97
C ALA A 73 11.69 23.53 1.75
N PHE A 74 12.13 22.98 2.87
CA PHE A 74 11.31 22.13 3.73
C PHE A 74 10.04 22.85 4.18
N PHE A 75 10.16 24.06 4.76
CA PHE A 75 9.00 24.80 5.24
C PHE A 75 8.13 25.35 4.11
N ALA A 76 8.72 25.67 2.94
CA ALA A 76 7.95 26.08 1.77
C ALA A 76 7.06 24.94 1.25
N ARG A 77 7.63 23.72 1.10
CA ARG A 77 6.85 22.51 0.69
C ARG A 77 5.77 22.20 1.72
N LEU A 78 6.12 22.12 2.99
CA LEU A 78 5.18 21.81 4.05
C LEU A 78 4.05 22.85 4.15
N GLY A 79 4.39 24.13 4.00
CA GLY A 79 3.43 25.23 4.02
C GLY A 79 2.50 25.23 2.81
N ARG A 80 2.98 24.82 1.64
CA ARG A 80 2.20 24.79 0.40
C ARG A 80 1.39 23.51 0.25
N HIS A 81 1.98 22.36 0.59
CA HIS A 81 1.45 21.03 0.27
C HIS A 81 1.09 20.20 1.53
N GLY A 82 1.23 20.74 2.74
CA GLY A 82 0.94 20.01 3.97
C GLY A 82 1.76 18.72 4.10
N LEU A 83 1.10 17.60 4.44
CA LEU A 83 1.78 16.30 4.59
C LEU A 83 2.33 15.74 3.27
N ILE A 84 1.78 16.13 2.12
CA ILE A 84 2.39 15.83 0.80
C ILE A 84 3.80 16.45 0.76
N GLY A 85 3.92 17.71 1.18
CA GLY A 85 5.21 18.41 1.24
C GLY A 85 6.22 17.79 2.19
N LEU A 86 5.79 17.08 3.24
CA LEU A 86 6.69 16.32 4.12
C LEU A 86 7.36 15.17 3.36
N GLY A 87 6.58 14.36 2.65
CA GLY A 87 7.11 13.27 1.84
C GLY A 87 7.96 13.78 0.68
N GLU A 88 7.54 14.87 0.02
CA GLU A 88 8.33 15.53 -1.04
C GLU A 88 9.68 16.04 -0.51
N ALA A 89 9.71 16.60 0.70
CA ALA A 89 10.96 17.05 1.34
C ALA A 89 11.91 15.87 1.65
N TRP A 90 11.36 14.71 2.00
CA TRP A 90 12.17 13.49 2.14
C TRP A 90 12.70 13.01 0.78
N MET A 91 11.85 12.95 -0.24
CA MET A 91 12.23 12.54 -1.60
C MET A 91 13.34 13.40 -2.18
N THR A 92 13.29 14.71 -1.97
CA THR A 92 14.29 15.66 -2.47
C THR A 92 15.51 15.79 -1.57
N GLY A 93 15.48 15.22 -0.34
CA GLY A 93 16.53 15.35 0.65
C GLY A 93 16.59 16.72 1.33
N ASP A 94 15.49 17.47 1.36
CA ASP A 94 15.36 18.69 2.19
C ASP A 94 15.35 18.31 3.68
N ILE A 95 14.88 17.10 3.98
CA ILE A 95 14.93 16.42 5.26
C ILE A 95 15.58 15.05 5.10
N THR A 96 16.38 14.61 6.07
CA THR A 96 17.03 13.31 6.08
C THR A 96 17.18 12.79 7.51
N ALA A 97 17.76 11.60 7.68
CA ALA A 97 18.10 11.03 8.97
C ALA A 97 19.44 10.27 8.90
N GLY A 98 20.11 10.15 10.04
CA GLY A 98 21.38 9.42 10.09
C GLY A 98 22.40 9.96 9.10
N SER A 99 23.09 9.06 8.40
CA SER A 99 24.12 9.38 7.41
C SER A 99 23.64 9.29 5.94
N TRP A 100 22.35 9.15 5.69
CA TRP A 100 21.80 9.11 4.32
C TRP A 100 21.60 10.52 3.78
N HIS A 101 22.67 11.10 3.27
CA HIS A 101 22.67 12.44 2.67
C HIS A 101 22.39 12.39 1.16
N PRO A 102 21.71 13.41 0.59
CA PRO A 102 21.48 13.51 -0.85
C PRO A 102 22.79 13.46 -1.65
N GLY A 103 22.74 12.79 -2.80
CA GLY A 103 23.87 12.65 -3.71
C GLY A 103 24.94 11.63 -3.29
N ARG A 104 24.74 10.91 -2.19
CA ARG A 104 25.58 9.78 -1.78
C ARG A 104 24.77 8.50 -1.83
N ARG A 105 25.15 7.57 -2.70
CA ARG A 105 24.62 6.20 -2.69
C ARG A 105 25.07 5.52 -1.40
N ALA A 106 24.24 5.58 -0.39
CA ALA A 106 24.60 5.19 0.97
C ALA A 106 23.76 3.96 1.41
N VAL A 107 23.94 2.82 0.72
CA VAL A 107 23.22 1.57 1.00
C VAL A 107 23.29 1.22 2.50
N ALA A 108 24.49 1.23 3.08
CA ALA A 108 24.68 0.90 4.50
C ALA A 108 24.00 1.89 5.47
N ALA A 109 23.77 3.14 5.04
CA ALA A 109 23.13 4.16 5.86
C ALA A 109 21.60 4.19 5.70
N ALA A 110 21.06 3.58 4.65
CA ALA A 110 19.63 3.66 4.34
C ALA A 110 18.76 2.97 5.41
N ASN A 111 19.15 1.80 5.88
CA ASN A 111 18.42 1.10 6.95
C ASN A 111 18.36 1.95 8.22
N GLN A 112 19.53 2.44 8.71
CA GLN A 112 19.57 3.31 9.90
C GLN A 112 18.71 4.58 9.72
N ALA A 113 18.81 5.22 8.56
CA ALA A 113 18.07 6.45 8.29
C ALA A 113 16.56 6.21 8.27
N THR A 114 16.12 5.10 7.68
CA THR A 114 14.71 4.78 7.59
C THR A 114 14.15 4.24 8.91
N ASP A 115 14.94 3.57 9.75
CA ASP A 115 14.55 3.22 11.12
C ASP A 115 14.29 4.48 11.96
N ILE A 116 15.15 5.48 11.85
CA ILE A 116 14.94 6.79 12.49
C ILE A 116 13.67 7.46 11.95
N LEU A 117 13.44 7.39 10.63
CA LEU A 117 12.23 7.94 10.02
C LEU A 117 10.97 7.26 10.55
N VAL A 118 10.94 5.92 10.61
CA VAL A 118 9.83 5.15 11.19
C VAL A 118 9.56 5.59 12.63
N ALA A 119 10.59 5.64 13.46
CA ALA A 119 10.46 6.03 14.86
C ALA A 119 9.92 7.47 15.00
N ALA A 120 10.37 8.40 14.14
CA ALA A 120 9.88 9.77 14.12
C ALA A 120 8.42 9.86 13.68
N LEU A 121 8.04 9.16 12.62
CA LEU A 121 6.65 9.10 12.11
C LEU A 121 5.72 8.43 13.12
N HIS A 122 6.16 7.35 13.78
CA HIS A 122 5.42 6.69 14.84
C HIS A 122 5.16 7.65 16.02
N ALA A 123 6.19 8.36 16.49
CA ALA A 123 6.05 9.34 17.58
C ALA A 123 5.06 10.47 17.24
N LEU A 124 4.90 10.80 15.97
CA LEU A 124 3.88 11.73 15.46
C LEU A 124 2.50 11.07 15.38
N ALA A 125 2.42 9.83 14.87
CA ALA A 125 1.16 9.11 14.62
C ALA A 125 0.40 8.76 15.88
N VAL A 126 1.08 8.26 16.94
CA VAL A 126 0.47 7.89 18.24
C VAL A 126 -0.34 9.04 18.87
N ARG A 127 -0.04 10.29 18.53
CA ARG A 127 -0.71 11.48 19.06
C ARG A 127 -1.27 12.38 17.98
N MET A 128 -1.66 11.81 16.85
CA MET A 128 -2.16 12.58 15.69
C MET A 128 -3.36 13.46 16.08
N ASP A 129 -4.25 12.96 16.91
CA ASP A 129 -5.46 13.68 17.36
C ASP A 129 -5.13 14.95 18.14
N SER A 130 -3.94 15.04 18.75
CA SER A 130 -3.46 16.22 19.49
C SER A 130 -2.50 17.13 18.71
N LEU A 131 -2.15 16.75 17.44
CA LEU A 131 -1.21 17.52 16.62
C LEU A 131 -1.77 18.88 16.17
N VAL A 132 -3.06 18.96 15.93
CA VAL A 132 -3.72 20.18 15.49
C VAL A 132 -4.73 20.59 16.56
N PRO A 133 -4.53 21.73 17.24
CA PRO A 133 -5.52 22.28 18.17
C PRO A 133 -6.91 22.35 17.52
N ALA A 134 -7.97 22.06 18.27
CA ALA A 134 -9.34 22.03 17.75
C ALA A 134 -9.73 23.33 17.03
N SER A 135 -9.17 24.47 17.47
CA SER A 135 -9.33 25.77 16.81
C SER A 135 -8.74 25.85 15.40
N LEU A 136 -7.67 25.10 15.14
CA LEU A 136 -6.99 25.04 13.81
C LEU A 136 -7.52 23.94 12.92
N GLN A 137 -8.28 22.96 13.44
CA GLN A 137 -8.91 21.91 12.64
C GLN A 137 -9.89 22.49 11.61
N LYS A 138 -10.55 23.62 11.92
CA LYS A 138 -11.42 24.34 10.97
C LYS A 138 -10.63 24.92 9.78
N LEU A 139 -9.37 25.29 9.98
CA LEU A 139 -8.47 25.77 8.92
C LEU A 139 -7.92 24.64 8.04
N ARG A 140 -8.00 23.39 8.49
CA ARG A 140 -7.59 22.21 7.71
C ARG A 140 -8.33 22.15 6.35
N ARG A 141 -9.60 22.57 6.30
CA ARG A 141 -10.39 22.64 5.06
C ARG A 141 -9.81 23.58 4.00
N LEU A 142 -9.06 24.61 4.39
CA LEU A 142 -8.45 25.56 3.45
C LEU A 142 -7.20 25.00 2.77
N TRP A 143 -6.63 23.88 3.25
CA TRP A 143 -5.42 23.23 2.73
C TRP A 143 -5.66 21.78 2.29
N GLN A 144 -6.91 21.36 2.18
CA GLN A 144 -7.24 20.05 1.65
C GLN A 144 -7.16 20.12 0.11
N TRP A 145 -6.26 19.31 -0.44
CA TRP A 145 -6.23 19.02 -1.86
C TRP A 145 -7.33 18.02 -2.16
N HIS A 146 -8.07 18.23 -3.26
CA HIS A 146 -9.10 17.30 -3.70
C HIS A 146 -8.45 16.28 -4.64
N THR A 147 -8.94 15.05 -4.60
CA THR A 147 -8.53 13.99 -5.52
C THR A 147 -8.81 14.45 -6.95
N PRO A 148 -7.83 14.40 -7.88
CA PRO A 148 -8.08 14.68 -9.28
C PRO A 148 -9.16 13.76 -9.85
N ALA A 149 -10.03 14.28 -10.71
CA ALA A 149 -11.11 13.48 -11.31
C ALA A 149 -10.58 12.31 -12.16
N GLU A 150 -9.36 12.42 -12.66
CA GLU A 150 -8.64 11.40 -13.42
C GLU A 150 -8.28 10.15 -12.60
N GLU A 151 -8.23 10.26 -11.26
CA GLU A 151 -7.95 9.16 -10.33
C GLU A 151 -9.22 8.45 -9.84
N GLU A 152 -10.40 8.77 -10.39
CA GLU A 152 -11.66 8.08 -10.04
C GLU A 152 -11.61 6.62 -10.54
N ASN A 153 -11.93 5.66 -9.65
CA ASN A 153 -11.91 4.21 -9.92
C ASN A 153 -13.12 3.73 -10.76
N THR A 154 -13.40 4.40 -11.88
CA THR A 154 -14.25 3.86 -12.94
C THR A 154 -13.62 2.59 -13.52
N VAL A 155 -14.31 1.84 -14.38
CA VAL A 155 -13.73 0.63 -15.01
C VAL A 155 -12.43 0.94 -15.77
N SER A 156 -12.36 2.09 -16.46
CA SER A 156 -11.15 2.55 -17.16
C SER A 156 -10.11 3.13 -16.21
N GLY A 157 -10.54 3.96 -15.23
CA GLY A 157 -9.65 4.59 -14.24
C GLY A 157 -8.97 3.57 -13.31
N ALA A 158 -9.70 2.54 -12.87
CA ALA A 158 -9.12 1.46 -12.06
C ALA A 158 -8.00 0.74 -12.81
N ARG A 159 -8.15 0.50 -14.11
CA ARG A 159 -7.10 -0.11 -14.94
C ARG A 159 -5.87 0.79 -15.05
N GLU A 160 -6.05 2.10 -15.24
CA GLU A 160 -4.94 3.06 -15.33
C GLU A 160 -4.24 3.26 -13.98
N ASN A 161 -4.98 3.34 -12.88
CA ASN A 161 -4.42 3.44 -11.54
C ASN A 161 -3.58 2.20 -11.17
N ILE A 162 -4.04 0.99 -11.53
CA ILE A 162 -3.30 -0.26 -11.36
C ILE A 162 -2.03 -0.24 -12.23
N HIS A 163 -2.11 0.23 -13.51
CA HIS A 163 -0.94 0.37 -14.34
C HIS A 163 0.12 1.31 -13.73
N ARG A 164 -0.28 2.46 -13.21
CA ARG A 164 0.69 3.40 -12.57
C ARG A 164 1.44 2.79 -11.40
N HIS A 165 0.79 1.95 -10.60
CA HIS A 165 1.42 1.32 -9.44
C HIS A 165 2.20 0.06 -9.78
N TYR A 166 1.67 -0.81 -10.67
CA TYR A 166 2.25 -2.10 -11.01
C TYR A 166 3.11 -2.09 -12.29
N ASP A 167 3.21 -0.96 -13.01
CA ASP A 167 4.23 -0.75 -14.04
C ASP A 167 5.65 -0.54 -13.46
N LEU A 168 5.78 -0.50 -12.14
CA LEU A 168 7.00 -0.87 -11.46
C LEU A 168 7.29 -2.33 -11.81
N SER A 169 8.47 -2.60 -12.38
CA SER A 169 8.79 -3.91 -12.96
C SER A 169 8.68 -5.05 -11.95
N ASN A 170 8.32 -6.26 -12.41
CA ASN A 170 8.31 -7.45 -11.56
C ASN A 170 9.65 -7.65 -10.85
N GLU A 171 10.75 -7.35 -11.54
CA GLU A 171 12.11 -7.45 -11.02
C GLU A 171 12.34 -6.57 -9.79
N LEU A 172 11.67 -5.42 -9.70
CA LEU A 172 11.73 -4.57 -8.50
C LEU A 172 11.07 -5.27 -7.31
N PHE A 173 9.89 -5.85 -7.49
CA PHE A 173 9.17 -6.56 -6.43
C PHE A 173 9.92 -7.82 -5.97
N GLU A 174 10.59 -8.53 -6.86
CA GLU A 174 11.46 -9.67 -6.54
C GLU A 174 12.64 -9.29 -5.64
N LEU A 175 13.07 -8.03 -5.62
CA LEU A 175 14.17 -7.58 -4.79
C LEU A 175 13.82 -7.45 -3.30
N PHE A 176 12.54 -7.36 -2.93
CA PHE A 176 12.18 -7.12 -1.52
C PHE A 176 11.02 -7.96 -0.99
N LEU A 177 10.22 -8.58 -1.85
CA LEU A 177 9.19 -9.52 -1.43
C LEU A 177 9.78 -10.91 -1.12
N ASP A 178 8.97 -11.75 -0.49
CA ASP A 178 9.28 -13.18 -0.31
C ASP A 178 9.20 -13.96 -1.65
N PRO A 179 9.72 -15.21 -1.72
CA PRO A 179 9.69 -15.98 -2.98
C PRO A 179 8.30 -16.22 -3.58
N THR A 180 7.23 -16.12 -2.80
CA THR A 180 5.87 -16.24 -3.32
C THR A 180 5.42 -14.99 -4.08
N LEU A 181 6.11 -13.87 -3.89
CA LEU A 181 5.77 -12.53 -4.37
C LEU A 181 4.42 -12.06 -3.82
N THR A 182 4.18 -12.28 -2.53
CA THR A 182 2.94 -11.82 -1.91
C THR A 182 3.08 -10.38 -1.43
N TYR A 183 2.42 -9.43 -2.12
CA TYR A 183 2.46 -8.00 -1.82
C TYR A 183 1.22 -7.57 -1.01
N SER A 184 1.16 -8.03 0.22
CA SER A 184 0.12 -7.75 1.22
C SER A 184 0.60 -8.16 2.60
N SER A 185 -0.11 -7.86 3.69
CA SER A 185 0.29 -8.24 5.04
C SER A 185 0.52 -9.74 5.17
N ALA A 186 1.60 -10.12 5.82
CA ALA A 186 1.79 -11.47 6.34
C ALA A 186 1.03 -11.65 7.67
N TRP A 187 0.91 -12.89 8.15
CA TRP A 187 0.42 -13.23 9.49
C TRP A 187 1.49 -14.02 10.25
N TYR A 188 2.23 -13.32 11.14
CA TYR A 188 3.34 -13.87 11.85
C TYR A 188 2.94 -14.62 13.13
N GLU A 189 3.56 -15.76 13.34
CA GLU A 189 3.75 -16.39 14.63
C GLU A 189 5.22 -16.29 15.07
N ALA A 190 5.52 -16.76 16.28
CA ALA A 190 6.87 -16.68 16.82
C ALA A 190 7.83 -17.59 16.02
N GLY A 191 8.93 -17.01 15.53
CA GLY A 191 9.95 -17.72 14.77
C GLY A 191 9.76 -17.76 13.26
N ASP A 192 8.62 -17.28 12.73
CA ASP A 192 8.36 -17.31 11.30
C ASP A 192 9.33 -16.45 10.49
N THR A 193 9.74 -17.01 9.36
CA THR A 193 10.24 -16.25 8.20
C THR A 193 9.10 -15.49 7.53
N LEU A 194 9.42 -14.51 6.67
CA LEU A 194 8.39 -13.79 5.88
C LEU A 194 7.56 -14.75 5.02
N GLN A 195 8.20 -15.73 4.37
CA GLN A 195 7.52 -16.70 3.52
C GLN A 195 6.53 -17.56 4.32
N GLU A 196 6.92 -18.09 5.47
CA GLU A 196 6.04 -18.88 6.33
C GLU A 196 4.84 -18.07 6.82
N ALA A 197 5.08 -16.82 7.21
CA ALA A 197 4.03 -15.90 7.62
C ALA A 197 3.08 -15.52 6.45
N GLN A 198 3.60 -15.37 5.23
CA GLN A 198 2.78 -15.14 4.02
C GLN A 198 1.91 -16.37 3.68
N LEU A 199 2.48 -17.56 3.74
CA LEU A 199 1.71 -18.79 3.51
C LEU A 199 0.62 -18.99 4.56
N ARG A 200 0.93 -18.71 5.85
CA ARG A 200 -0.08 -18.73 6.93
C ARG A 200 -1.20 -17.73 6.70
N LYS A 201 -0.88 -16.53 6.24
CA LYS A 201 -1.85 -15.51 5.89
C LYS A 201 -2.80 -16.01 4.79
N ILE A 202 -2.25 -16.61 3.73
CA ILE A 202 -3.04 -17.17 2.64
C ILE A 202 -3.95 -18.28 3.17
N ASP A 203 -3.43 -19.21 3.96
CA ASP A 203 -4.22 -20.27 4.59
C ASP A 203 -5.35 -19.70 5.44
N GLY A 204 -5.10 -18.64 6.20
CA GLY A 204 -6.11 -17.96 7.01
C GLY A 204 -7.28 -17.39 6.20
N VAL A 205 -7.02 -16.81 5.03
CA VAL A 205 -8.07 -16.32 4.11
C VAL A 205 -8.84 -17.49 3.52
N LEU A 206 -8.16 -18.56 3.11
CA LEU A 206 -8.77 -19.77 2.57
C LEU A 206 -9.65 -20.49 3.62
N ASP A 207 -9.22 -20.52 4.89
CA ASP A 207 -9.99 -21.07 6.00
C ASP A 207 -11.26 -20.27 6.24
N PHE A 208 -11.21 -18.94 6.21
CA PHE A 208 -12.37 -18.05 6.36
C PHE A 208 -13.38 -18.22 5.21
N ALA A 209 -12.88 -18.50 4.01
CA ALA A 209 -13.71 -18.83 2.86
C ALA A 209 -14.17 -20.31 2.84
N ARG A 210 -13.70 -21.15 3.79
CA ARG A 210 -13.93 -22.60 3.87
C ARG A 210 -13.54 -23.34 2.58
N VAL A 211 -12.42 -22.98 1.99
CA VAL A 211 -11.90 -23.63 0.79
C VAL A 211 -11.42 -25.03 1.12
N GLY A 212 -11.93 -26.03 0.40
CA GLY A 212 -11.57 -27.44 0.52
C GLY A 212 -11.54 -28.17 -0.82
N PRO A 213 -11.37 -29.50 -0.80
CA PRO A 213 -11.25 -30.30 -2.03
C PRO A 213 -12.45 -30.09 -2.97
N GLY A 214 -12.17 -29.76 -4.23
CA GLY A 214 -13.18 -29.54 -5.26
C GLY A 214 -13.89 -28.20 -5.19
N SER A 215 -13.63 -27.34 -4.19
CA SER A 215 -14.22 -26.00 -4.11
C SER A 215 -13.90 -25.20 -5.37
N ARG A 216 -14.90 -24.58 -5.95
CA ARG A 216 -14.77 -23.60 -7.05
C ARG A 216 -14.52 -22.23 -6.41
N VAL A 217 -13.34 -21.68 -6.59
CA VAL A 217 -12.91 -20.45 -5.94
C VAL A 217 -12.79 -19.34 -6.97
N LEU A 218 -13.34 -18.17 -6.66
CA LEU A 218 -13.03 -16.92 -7.35
C LEU A 218 -12.05 -16.12 -6.50
N GLU A 219 -10.89 -15.79 -7.05
CA GLU A 219 -9.94 -14.82 -6.48
C GLU A 219 -10.08 -13.48 -7.19
N ILE A 220 -10.33 -12.41 -6.44
CA ILE A 220 -10.35 -11.04 -6.95
C ILE A 220 -9.02 -10.38 -6.59
N GLY A 221 -8.13 -10.20 -7.58
CA GLY A 221 -6.78 -9.70 -7.41
C GLY A 221 -5.76 -10.83 -7.36
N SER A 222 -5.32 -11.30 -8.55
CA SER A 222 -4.40 -12.44 -8.69
C SER A 222 -3.04 -12.24 -8.05
N GLY A 223 -2.57 -10.98 -7.94
CA GLY A 223 -1.16 -10.73 -7.73
C GLY A 223 -0.32 -11.54 -8.72
N TRP A 224 0.67 -12.24 -8.25
CA TRP A 224 1.51 -13.13 -9.06
C TRP A 224 1.16 -14.63 -8.86
N GLY A 225 -0.08 -14.91 -8.42
CA GLY A 225 -0.66 -16.25 -8.38
C GLY A 225 -0.43 -17.06 -7.10
N ALA A 226 0.18 -16.50 -6.07
CA ALA A 226 0.55 -17.25 -4.86
C ALA A 226 -0.66 -17.90 -4.16
N LEU A 227 -1.77 -17.15 -3.98
CA LEU A 227 -2.96 -17.64 -3.32
C LEU A 227 -3.66 -18.73 -4.16
N ALA A 228 -3.81 -18.51 -5.47
CA ALA A 228 -4.40 -19.51 -6.38
C ALA A 228 -3.60 -20.82 -6.37
N ILE A 229 -2.26 -20.75 -6.47
CA ILE A 229 -1.38 -21.92 -6.40
C ILE A 229 -1.58 -22.65 -5.05
N ARG A 230 -1.55 -21.91 -3.92
CA ARG A 230 -1.76 -22.48 -2.58
C ARG A 230 -3.11 -23.16 -2.43
N ALA A 231 -4.19 -22.52 -2.92
CA ALA A 231 -5.55 -23.05 -2.87
C ALA A 231 -5.69 -24.37 -3.63
N VAL A 232 -5.01 -24.51 -4.77
CA VAL A 232 -5.04 -25.76 -5.54
C VAL A 232 -4.12 -26.81 -4.94
N ALA A 233 -2.88 -26.46 -4.66
CA ALA A 233 -1.87 -27.41 -4.18
C ALA A 233 -2.23 -28.01 -2.82
N GLU A 234 -2.67 -27.19 -1.87
CA GLU A 234 -2.87 -27.60 -0.49
C GLU A 234 -4.35 -27.91 -0.15
N ARG A 235 -5.31 -27.31 -0.87
CA ARG A 235 -6.74 -27.48 -0.57
C ARG A 235 -7.48 -28.26 -1.65
N GLY A 236 -6.86 -28.56 -2.78
CA GLY A 236 -7.47 -29.29 -3.88
C GLY A 236 -8.60 -28.51 -4.58
N ALA A 237 -8.60 -27.19 -4.52
CA ALA A 237 -9.58 -26.32 -5.14
C ALA A 237 -9.43 -26.25 -6.68
N VAL A 238 -10.41 -25.63 -7.35
CA VAL A 238 -10.33 -25.16 -8.74
C VAL A 238 -10.52 -23.65 -8.70
N VAL A 239 -9.58 -22.89 -9.27
CA VAL A 239 -9.51 -21.44 -9.08
C VAL A 239 -9.69 -20.71 -10.41
N THR A 240 -10.60 -19.73 -10.43
CA THR A 240 -10.58 -18.63 -11.39
C THR A 240 -10.04 -17.39 -10.67
N THR A 241 -8.97 -16.78 -11.20
CA THR A 241 -8.38 -15.59 -10.60
C THR A 241 -8.40 -14.42 -11.57
N LEU A 242 -8.74 -13.23 -11.06
CA LEU A 242 -8.93 -12.01 -11.86
C LEU A 242 -7.83 -11.00 -11.60
N THR A 243 -7.29 -10.41 -12.67
CA THR A 243 -6.40 -9.24 -12.59
C THR A 243 -6.70 -8.24 -13.69
N LEU A 244 -6.31 -6.99 -13.51
CA LEU A 244 -6.30 -5.96 -14.55
C LEU A 244 -4.88 -5.68 -15.10
N SER A 245 -3.84 -6.31 -14.51
CA SER A 245 -2.45 -6.16 -14.93
C SER A 245 -2.01 -7.28 -15.86
N THR A 246 -1.62 -6.94 -17.09
CA THR A 246 -1.04 -7.90 -18.05
C THR A 246 0.28 -8.49 -17.54
N ALA A 247 1.09 -7.68 -16.84
CA ALA A 247 2.38 -8.13 -16.28
C ALA A 247 2.17 -9.18 -15.18
N GLN A 248 1.21 -8.94 -14.26
CA GLN A 248 0.83 -9.92 -13.23
C GLN A 248 0.30 -11.20 -13.85
N LYS A 249 -0.64 -11.10 -14.82
CA LYS A 249 -1.19 -12.26 -15.51
C LYS A 249 -0.09 -13.13 -16.11
N THR A 250 0.81 -12.53 -16.89
CA THR A 250 1.89 -13.27 -17.56
C THR A 250 2.77 -14.03 -16.57
N LEU A 251 3.20 -13.38 -15.48
CA LEU A 251 4.07 -14.02 -14.49
C LEU A 251 3.30 -15.06 -13.66
N ALA A 252 2.05 -14.78 -13.31
CA ALA A 252 1.19 -15.75 -12.61
C ALA A 252 1.01 -17.04 -13.43
N GLU A 253 0.70 -16.92 -14.73
CA GLU A 253 0.56 -18.08 -15.63
C GLU A 253 1.86 -18.88 -15.75
N GLN A 254 3.02 -18.22 -15.79
CA GLN A 254 4.32 -18.91 -15.78
C GLN A 254 4.54 -19.70 -14.48
N LYS A 255 4.26 -19.10 -13.31
CA LYS A 255 4.40 -19.75 -11.99
C LYS A 255 3.41 -20.92 -11.84
N ILE A 256 2.17 -20.75 -12.30
CA ILE A 256 1.13 -21.79 -12.31
C ILE A 256 1.56 -22.99 -13.18
N ALA A 257 2.09 -22.69 -14.38
CA ALA A 257 2.58 -23.73 -15.28
C ALA A 257 3.80 -24.48 -14.69
N ALA A 258 4.73 -23.74 -14.09
CA ALA A 258 5.88 -24.32 -13.40
C ALA A 258 5.48 -25.20 -12.21
N ALA A 259 4.37 -24.91 -11.55
CA ALA A 259 3.78 -25.74 -10.49
C ALA A 259 2.95 -26.93 -11.04
N GLY A 260 2.73 -27.03 -12.34
CA GLY A 260 1.92 -28.10 -12.95
C GLY A 260 0.42 -27.99 -12.68
N LEU A 261 -0.10 -26.78 -12.48
CA LEU A 261 -1.48 -26.52 -12.03
C LEU A 261 -2.38 -25.82 -13.07
N SER A 262 -1.94 -25.75 -14.33
CA SER A 262 -2.63 -25.02 -15.40
C SER A 262 -4.01 -25.57 -15.74
N ASP A 263 -4.30 -26.81 -15.43
CA ASP A 263 -5.59 -27.47 -15.63
C ASP A 263 -6.64 -27.10 -14.56
N ARG A 264 -6.19 -26.50 -13.44
CA ARG A 264 -7.03 -26.20 -12.27
C ARG A 264 -7.05 -24.71 -11.91
N ILE A 265 -6.22 -23.87 -12.54
CA ILE A 265 -6.16 -22.43 -12.30
C ILE A 265 -6.30 -21.69 -13.64
N GLU A 266 -7.33 -20.87 -13.73
CA GLU A 266 -7.55 -19.97 -14.87
C GLU A 266 -7.28 -18.52 -14.46
N VAL A 267 -6.32 -17.83 -15.12
CA VAL A 267 -6.02 -16.41 -14.89
C VAL A 267 -6.72 -15.57 -15.95
N ARG A 268 -7.62 -14.69 -15.56
CA ARG A 268 -8.38 -13.81 -16.46
C ARG A 268 -7.96 -12.36 -16.34
N LEU A 269 -7.73 -11.72 -17.48
CA LEU A 269 -7.57 -10.26 -17.55
C LEU A 269 -8.96 -9.62 -17.65
N GLU A 270 -9.66 -9.54 -16.51
CA GLU A 270 -11.09 -9.21 -16.46
C GLU A 270 -11.40 -8.40 -15.17
N ASP A 271 -12.33 -7.43 -15.31
CA ASP A 271 -12.87 -6.71 -14.16
C ASP A 271 -13.92 -7.57 -13.44
N TYR A 272 -13.87 -7.62 -12.11
CA TYR A 272 -14.79 -8.42 -11.28
C TYR A 272 -16.26 -8.08 -11.51
N ARG A 273 -16.59 -6.84 -11.89
CA ARG A 273 -17.97 -6.40 -12.19
C ARG A 273 -18.50 -7.07 -13.45
N ALA A 274 -17.68 -7.14 -14.49
CA ALA A 274 -18.02 -7.81 -15.74
C ALA A 274 -18.11 -9.34 -15.51
N HIS A 275 -17.14 -9.90 -14.77
CA HIS A 275 -17.13 -11.31 -14.44
C HIS A 275 -18.39 -11.73 -13.69
N ALA A 276 -18.79 -10.99 -12.65
CA ALA A 276 -19.95 -11.28 -11.85
C ALA A 276 -21.28 -11.22 -12.63
N ALA A 277 -21.36 -10.39 -13.66
CA ALA A 277 -22.55 -10.29 -14.49
C ALA A 277 -22.82 -11.57 -15.30
N GLY A 278 -21.75 -12.30 -15.70
CA GLY A 278 -21.82 -13.51 -16.51
C GLY A 278 -21.86 -14.83 -15.72
N HIS A 279 -21.63 -14.80 -14.40
CA HIS A 279 -21.39 -16.03 -13.63
C HIS A 279 -22.12 -16.04 -12.26
N PRO A 280 -23.47 -15.93 -12.21
CA PRO A 280 -24.19 -15.99 -10.95
C PRO A 280 -24.11 -17.39 -10.34
N ASP A 281 -24.12 -17.47 -8.98
CA ASP A 281 -24.15 -18.71 -8.18
C ASP A 281 -23.11 -19.76 -8.57
N ARG A 282 -21.95 -19.30 -9.08
CA ARG A 282 -20.94 -20.20 -9.65
C ARG A 282 -19.93 -20.71 -8.62
N TYR A 283 -19.58 -19.89 -7.63
CA TYR A 283 -18.44 -20.15 -6.77
C TYR A 283 -18.85 -20.56 -5.36
N ASP A 284 -18.17 -21.58 -4.83
CA ASP A 284 -18.36 -22.05 -3.46
C ASP A 284 -17.63 -21.12 -2.48
N ALA A 285 -16.58 -20.45 -2.95
CA ALA A 285 -15.81 -19.47 -2.20
C ALA A 285 -15.37 -18.28 -3.07
N VAL A 286 -15.33 -17.09 -2.47
CA VAL A 286 -14.66 -15.91 -3.02
C VAL A 286 -13.54 -15.50 -2.08
N VAL A 287 -12.37 -15.17 -2.59
CA VAL A 287 -11.25 -14.67 -1.83
C VAL A 287 -10.74 -13.37 -2.43
N SER A 288 -10.36 -12.43 -1.57
CA SER A 288 -9.78 -11.16 -2.02
C SER A 288 -8.88 -10.58 -0.92
N VAL A 289 -7.67 -10.17 -1.28
CA VAL A 289 -6.67 -9.71 -0.34
C VAL A 289 -6.20 -8.31 -0.75
N GLU A 290 -6.51 -7.31 0.11
CA GLU A 290 -6.08 -5.90 -0.04
C GLU A 290 -6.39 -5.32 -1.43
N MET A 291 -7.62 -5.55 -1.88
CA MET A 291 -8.15 -5.03 -3.14
C MET A 291 -9.25 -3.99 -2.96
N ILE A 292 -10.02 -4.06 -1.85
CA ILE A 292 -11.15 -3.16 -1.59
C ILE A 292 -10.70 -1.70 -1.48
N GLU A 293 -9.45 -1.46 -1.07
CA GLU A 293 -8.83 -0.15 -0.97
C GLU A 293 -8.70 0.54 -2.32
N ALA A 294 -8.51 -0.25 -3.38
CA ALA A 294 -8.41 0.24 -4.76
C ALA A 294 -9.77 0.37 -5.47
N VAL A 295 -10.86 -0.07 -4.83
CA VAL A 295 -12.21 -0.02 -5.41
C VAL A 295 -12.80 1.39 -5.37
N GLY A 296 -12.55 2.15 -4.29
CA GLY A 296 -13.16 3.46 -4.03
C GLY A 296 -14.49 3.38 -3.29
N GLU A 297 -14.74 4.29 -2.33
CA GLU A 297 -15.91 4.27 -1.44
C GLU A 297 -17.24 4.19 -2.20
N LYS A 298 -17.36 4.91 -3.29
CA LYS A 298 -18.56 4.97 -4.15
C LYS A 298 -18.94 3.60 -4.71
N TYR A 299 -17.97 2.72 -4.93
CA TYR A 299 -18.13 1.42 -5.59
C TYR A 299 -18.11 0.23 -4.64
N TRP A 300 -17.97 0.42 -3.32
CA TRP A 300 -18.08 -0.68 -2.37
C TRP A 300 -19.42 -1.44 -2.42
N PRO A 301 -20.59 -0.79 -2.65
CA PRO A 301 -21.84 -1.52 -2.88
C PRO A 301 -21.78 -2.43 -4.09
N ASP A 302 -21.18 -1.98 -5.21
CA ASP A 302 -21.03 -2.78 -6.42
C ASP A 302 -20.09 -3.96 -6.19
N TYR A 303 -19.00 -3.74 -5.42
CA TYR A 303 -18.03 -4.77 -5.07
C TYR A 303 -18.68 -5.90 -4.27
N PHE A 304 -19.32 -5.59 -3.16
CA PHE A 304 -19.99 -6.61 -2.34
C PHE A 304 -21.21 -7.21 -3.02
N GLY A 305 -21.95 -6.43 -3.82
CA GLY A 305 -23.05 -6.94 -4.64
C GLY A 305 -22.59 -7.92 -5.72
N ALA A 306 -21.41 -7.70 -6.32
CA ALA A 306 -20.79 -8.63 -7.25
C ALA A 306 -20.39 -9.94 -6.55
N VAL A 307 -19.78 -9.86 -5.37
CA VAL A 307 -19.43 -11.02 -4.55
C VAL A 307 -20.67 -11.83 -4.16
N ASP A 308 -21.71 -11.17 -3.66
CA ASP A 308 -22.95 -11.83 -3.25
C ASP A 308 -23.61 -12.55 -4.43
N ARG A 309 -23.56 -11.97 -5.63
CA ARG A 309 -24.13 -12.57 -6.87
C ARG A 309 -23.41 -13.83 -7.31
N VAL A 310 -22.07 -13.88 -7.21
CA VAL A 310 -21.29 -15.03 -7.71
C VAL A 310 -21.20 -16.17 -6.71
N LEU A 311 -21.47 -15.93 -5.43
CA LEU A 311 -21.47 -16.95 -4.40
C LEU A 311 -22.68 -17.88 -4.54
N ALA A 312 -22.42 -19.17 -4.67
CA ALA A 312 -23.41 -20.22 -4.58
C ALA A 312 -24.13 -20.21 -3.20
N PRO A 313 -25.33 -20.83 -3.07
CA PRO A 313 -25.94 -21.04 -1.77
C PRO A 313 -25.00 -21.73 -0.79
N GLY A 314 -24.84 -21.14 0.42
CA GLY A 314 -23.89 -21.61 1.44
C GLY A 314 -22.43 -21.22 1.21
N GLY A 315 -22.12 -20.55 0.08
CA GLY A 315 -20.78 -20.05 -0.22
C GLY A 315 -20.35 -18.92 0.72
N ARG A 316 -19.04 -18.73 0.88
CA ARG A 316 -18.42 -17.75 1.78
C ARG A 316 -17.37 -16.91 1.08
N MET A 317 -17.12 -15.70 1.61
CA MET A 317 -15.99 -14.89 1.22
C MET A 317 -14.96 -14.82 2.35
N GLY A 318 -13.68 -15.00 2.01
CA GLY A 318 -12.53 -14.59 2.81
C GLY A 318 -11.99 -13.26 2.27
N LEU A 319 -12.10 -12.21 3.05
CA LEU A 319 -11.62 -10.88 2.69
C LEU A 319 -10.48 -10.47 3.63
N GLN A 320 -9.36 -10.02 3.08
CA GLN A 320 -8.35 -9.27 3.84
C GLN A 320 -8.40 -7.82 3.40
N ALA A 321 -8.42 -6.90 4.37
CA ALA A 321 -8.56 -5.48 4.09
C ALA A 321 -7.82 -4.60 5.10
N ILE A 322 -7.10 -3.62 4.58
CA ILE A 322 -6.55 -2.52 5.38
C ILE A 322 -7.71 -1.61 5.78
N THR A 323 -7.75 -1.24 7.04
CA THR A 323 -8.84 -0.43 7.59
C THR A 323 -8.35 0.78 8.37
N ILE A 324 -9.23 1.75 8.54
CA ILE A 324 -9.03 2.91 9.40
C ILE A 324 -10.23 3.06 10.36
N ALA A 325 -10.04 3.69 11.51
CA ALA A 325 -11.15 3.98 12.43
C ALA A 325 -12.26 4.78 11.71
N HIS A 326 -13.53 4.48 12.01
CA HIS A 326 -14.66 5.01 11.24
C HIS A 326 -14.78 6.54 11.27
N ASP A 327 -14.52 7.15 12.41
CA ASP A 327 -14.48 8.61 12.57
C ASP A 327 -13.36 9.25 11.75
N ARG A 328 -12.20 8.59 11.64
CA ARG A 328 -11.08 9.01 10.80
C ARG A 328 -11.42 8.88 9.32
N LEU A 329 -12.05 7.78 8.90
CA LEU A 329 -12.55 7.63 7.53
C LEU A 329 -13.44 8.83 7.17
N LEU A 330 -14.46 9.12 8.01
CA LEU A 330 -15.37 10.24 7.75
C LEU A 330 -14.67 11.60 7.72
N ALA A 331 -13.62 11.78 8.52
CA ALA A 331 -12.85 13.02 8.56
C ALA A 331 -11.88 13.19 7.38
N THR A 332 -11.43 12.10 6.75
CA THR A 332 -10.33 12.12 5.78
C THR A 332 -10.70 11.66 4.37
N ARG A 333 -11.89 11.09 4.15
CA ARG A 333 -12.32 10.51 2.86
C ARG A 333 -12.25 11.47 1.65
N GLY A 334 -12.22 12.78 1.85
CA GLY A 334 -12.05 13.78 0.79
C GLY A 334 -10.65 14.39 0.76
N THR A 335 -9.68 13.82 1.48
CA THR A 335 -8.34 14.39 1.60
C THR A 335 -7.39 13.67 0.64
N TYR A 336 -6.81 14.42 -0.30
CA TYR A 336 -5.72 13.94 -1.14
C TYR A 336 -4.42 13.89 -0.34
N THR A 337 -3.76 12.76 -0.33
CA THR A 337 -2.57 12.50 0.49
C THR A 337 -1.35 12.21 -0.36
N TRP A 338 -0.17 12.15 0.26
CA TRP A 338 1.06 11.77 -0.39
C TRP A 338 0.99 10.34 -0.99
N ILE A 339 0.34 9.41 -0.28
CA ILE A 339 0.13 8.04 -0.78
C ILE A 339 -0.70 8.03 -2.06
N HIS A 340 -1.77 8.84 -2.14
CA HIS A 340 -2.57 8.97 -3.36
C HIS A 340 -1.75 9.51 -4.52
N LYS A 341 -0.91 10.53 -4.26
CA LYS A 341 -0.14 11.19 -5.30
C LYS A 341 0.96 10.30 -5.89
N TYR A 342 1.62 9.47 -5.07
CA TYR A 342 2.86 8.81 -5.46
C TYR A 342 2.77 7.29 -5.51
N VAL A 343 1.83 6.65 -4.81
CA VAL A 343 1.81 5.19 -4.65
C VAL A 343 0.48 4.57 -5.05
N PHE A 344 -0.63 4.99 -4.45
CA PHE A 344 -1.96 4.38 -4.66
C PHE A 344 -2.98 5.43 -5.10
N PRO A 345 -2.99 5.86 -6.38
CA PRO A 345 -3.99 6.79 -6.90
C PRO A 345 -5.40 6.27 -6.68
N GLY A 346 -6.31 7.14 -6.21
CA GLY A 346 -7.71 6.79 -6.00
C GLY A 346 -8.00 5.82 -4.85
N GLY A 347 -6.98 5.39 -4.11
CA GLY A 347 -7.14 4.47 -2.98
C GLY A 347 -7.92 5.09 -1.82
N ILE A 348 -8.72 4.28 -1.11
CA ILE A 348 -9.39 4.69 0.13
C ILE A 348 -9.52 3.50 1.08
N LEU A 349 -9.10 3.70 2.34
CA LEU A 349 -9.21 2.66 3.35
C LEU A 349 -10.62 2.60 3.91
N PRO A 350 -11.31 1.45 3.86
CA PRO A 350 -12.58 1.28 4.54
C PRO A 350 -12.42 1.27 6.06
N SER A 351 -13.52 1.35 6.77
CA SER A 351 -13.61 0.93 8.18
C SER A 351 -14.51 -0.30 8.31
N LEU A 352 -14.34 -1.11 9.36
CA LEU A 352 -15.22 -2.25 9.60
C LEU A 352 -16.70 -1.81 9.63
N THR A 353 -17.01 -0.70 10.29
CA THR A 353 -18.35 -0.13 10.32
C THR A 353 -18.89 0.25 8.93
N ALA A 354 -18.01 0.76 8.03
CA ALA A 354 -18.42 1.07 6.66
C ALA A 354 -18.72 -0.21 5.87
N ILE A 355 -17.87 -1.23 6.01
CA ILE A 355 -18.11 -2.56 5.40
C ILE A 355 -19.44 -3.14 5.88
N GLU A 356 -19.68 -3.18 7.20
CA GLU A 356 -20.93 -3.68 7.78
C GLU A 356 -22.16 -2.96 7.24
N LYS A 357 -22.11 -1.63 7.15
CA LYS A 357 -23.22 -0.83 6.60
C LYS A 357 -23.50 -1.16 5.13
N VAL A 358 -22.45 -1.29 4.31
CA VAL A 358 -22.61 -1.62 2.89
C VAL A 358 -23.18 -3.02 2.73
N LEU A 359 -22.65 -4.02 3.46
CA LEU A 359 -23.16 -5.38 3.45
C LEU A 359 -24.65 -5.44 3.83
N ALA A 360 -25.02 -4.74 4.93
CA ALA A 360 -26.39 -4.72 5.43
C ALA A 360 -27.39 -4.07 4.47
N ALA A 361 -26.94 -3.06 3.70
CA ALA A 361 -27.81 -2.31 2.81
C ALA A 361 -28.05 -2.99 1.46
N GLY A 362 -27.10 -3.80 0.95
CA GLY A 362 -27.14 -4.24 -0.45
C GLY A 362 -26.90 -5.73 -0.69
N THR A 363 -26.66 -6.53 0.35
CA THR A 363 -26.34 -7.97 0.20
C THR A 363 -26.98 -8.83 1.25
N GLY A 364 -26.97 -10.16 1.03
CA GLY A 364 -27.29 -11.17 2.06
C GLY A 364 -26.13 -11.46 3.02
N LEU A 365 -24.93 -10.89 2.77
CA LEU A 365 -23.72 -11.21 3.52
C LEU A 365 -23.61 -10.43 4.83
N ARG A 366 -22.99 -11.07 5.83
CA ARG A 366 -22.62 -10.44 7.12
C ARG A 366 -21.22 -10.90 7.50
N ILE A 367 -20.51 -10.09 8.30
CA ILE A 367 -19.25 -10.50 8.92
C ILE A 367 -19.56 -11.58 9.96
N ALA A 368 -19.05 -12.79 9.74
CA ALA A 368 -19.23 -13.93 10.63
C ALA A 368 -18.06 -14.13 11.59
N GLU A 369 -16.83 -13.89 11.11
CA GLU A 369 -15.58 -14.06 11.86
C GLU A 369 -14.61 -12.97 11.47
N THR A 370 -13.69 -12.60 12.41
CA THR A 370 -12.66 -11.59 12.17
C THR A 370 -11.32 -12.02 12.75
N ARG A 371 -10.21 -11.60 12.11
CA ARG A 371 -8.84 -11.77 12.60
C ARG A 371 -8.06 -10.51 12.33
N ARG A 372 -7.40 -9.98 13.36
CA ARG A 372 -6.59 -8.77 13.27
C ARG A 372 -5.17 -9.10 12.86
N LEU A 373 -4.62 -8.38 11.87
CA LEU A 373 -3.26 -8.56 11.35
C LEU A 373 -2.37 -7.31 11.45
N GLY A 374 -2.89 -6.15 11.85
CA GLY A 374 -2.16 -4.88 11.85
C GLY A 374 -0.74 -4.94 12.45
N PRO A 375 -0.51 -5.55 13.63
CA PRO A 375 0.84 -5.72 14.16
C PRO A 375 1.76 -6.57 13.27
N SER A 376 1.21 -7.56 12.57
CA SER A 376 1.94 -8.37 11.57
C SER A 376 2.29 -7.53 10.35
N TYR A 377 1.44 -6.58 9.95
CA TYR A 377 1.74 -5.71 8.81
C TYR A 377 2.91 -4.76 9.10
N ALA A 378 2.96 -4.17 10.31
CA ALA A 378 4.12 -3.38 10.69
C ALA A 378 5.43 -4.17 10.54
N LYS A 379 5.45 -5.45 10.97
CA LYS A 379 6.62 -6.33 10.80
C LYS A 379 6.89 -6.66 9.34
N THR A 380 5.86 -6.89 8.53
CA THR A 380 5.97 -7.15 7.09
C THR A 380 6.66 -5.97 6.38
N LEU A 381 6.17 -4.76 6.63
CA LEU A 381 6.70 -3.52 6.04
C LEU A 381 8.15 -3.24 6.47
N ALA A 382 8.48 -3.49 7.74
CA ALA A 382 9.84 -3.40 8.23
C ALA A 382 10.79 -4.34 7.48
N GLN A 383 10.39 -5.60 7.27
CA GLN A 383 11.19 -6.57 6.51
C GLN A 383 11.32 -6.16 5.04
N TRP A 384 10.23 -5.75 4.38
CA TRP A 384 10.31 -5.24 3.00
C TRP A 384 11.25 -4.05 2.88
N ARG A 385 11.18 -3.10 3.81
CA ARG A 385 12.02 -1.91 3.82
C ARG A 385 13.51 -2.26 3.99
N HIS A 386 13.83 -3.15 4.92
CA HIS A 386 15.21 -3.59 5.13
C HIS A 386 15.73 -4.38 3.91
N THR A 387 14.95 -5.32 3.39
CA THR A 387 15.33 -6.10 2.20
C THR A 387 15.48 -5.22 0.96
N PHE A 388 14.60 -4.21 0.77
CA PHE A 388 14.71 -3.22 -0.29
C PHE A 388 16.03 -2.43 -0.16
N ASN A 389 16.36 -1.96 1.04
CA ASN A 389 17.58 -1.22 1.28
C ASN A 389 18.84 -2.09 1.08
N ASP A 390 18.82 -3.35 1.51
CA ASP A 390 19.93 -4.29 1.30
C ASP A 390 20.19 -4.57 -0.19
N ASN A 391 19.16 -4.37 -1.04
CA ASN A 391 19.25 -4.53 -2.49
C ASN A 391 19.31 -3.20 -3.28
N LEU A 392 19.57 -2.05 -2.64
CA LEU A 392 19.56 -0.73 -3.30
C LEU A 392 20.46 -0.66 -4.53
N GLU A 393 21.62 -1.31 -4.55
CA GLU A 393 22.50 -1.33 -5.73
C GLU A 393 21.81 -2.03 -6.92
N LYS A 394 21.04 -3.08 -6.67
CA LYS A 394 20.25 -3.74 -7.71
C LYS A 394 19.08 -2.87 -8.16
N VAL A 395 18.44 -2.15 -7.23
CA VAL A 395 17.39 -1.17 -7.57
C VAL A 395 17.94 -0.10 -8.52
N TYR A 396 19.13 0.44 -8.22
CA TYR A 396 19.80 1.39 -9.12
C TYR A 396 20.20 0.77 -10.46
N ALA A 397 20.61 -0.50 -10.47
CA ALA A 397 20.94 -1.22 -11.70
C ALA A 397 19.70 -1.47 -12.61
N LEU A 398 18.51 -1.55 -12.03
CA LEU A 398 17.24 -1.58 -12.78
C LEU A 398 16.86 -0.22 -13.40
N GLY A 399 17.63 0.85 -13.12
CA GLY A 399 17.42 2.17 -13.69
C GLY A 399 16.64 3.13 -12.78
N PHE A 400 16.27 2.73 -11.57
CA PHE A 400 15.65 3.62 -10.59
C PHE A 400 16.69 4.59 -10.00
N ASP A 401 16.27 5.83 -9.72
CA ASP A 401 17.15 6.86 -9.16
C ASP A 401 17.05 6.96 -7.62
N GLU A 402 17.87 7.84 -7.03
CA GLU A 402 17.84 8.10 -5.58
C GLU A 402 16.50 8.67 -5.13
N THR A 403 15.84 9.47 -5.96
CA THR A 403 14.52 10.04 -5.66
C THR A 403 13.47 8.94 -5.51
N PHE A 404 13.49 7.96 -6.41
CA PHE A 404 12.65 6.76 -6.30
C PHE A 404 12.97 5.96 -5.04
N ALA A 405 14.25 5.70 -4.76
CA ALA A 405 14.66 4.95 -3.57
C ALA A 405 14.17 5.65 -2.28
N ARG A 406 14.26 6.99 -2.21
CA ARG A 406 13.72 7.78 -1.11
C ARG A 406 12.19 7.74 -1.05
N MET A 407 11.52 7.83 -2.19
CA MET A 407 10.07 7.71 -2.29
C MET A 407 9.58 6.35 -1.75
N TRP A 408 10.18 5.26 -2.22
CA TRP A 408 9.79 3.91 -1.80
C TRP A 408 10.03 3.67 -0.32
N ASN A 409 11.17 4.11 0.19
CA ASN A 409 11.48 4.08 1.61
C ASN A 409 10.52 4.94 2.45
N PHE A 410 10.11 6.10 1.96
CA PHE A 410 9.12 6.93 2.67
C PHE A 410 7.77 6.23 2.72
N TYR A 411 7.35 5.61 1.62
CA TYR A 411 6.12 4.81 1.57
C TYR A 411 6.15 3.70 2.61
N LEU A 412 7.18 2.85 2.60
CA LEU A 412 7.28 1.73 3.53
C LEU A 412 7.36 2.20 4.99
N ALA A 413 8.17 3.22 5.28
CA ALA A 413 8.30 3.78 6.62
C ALA A 413 7.02 4.46 7.13
N TYR A 414 6.31 5.18 6.26
CA TYR A 414 5.06 5.87 6.60
C TYR A 414 3.95 4.88 6.94
N THR A 415 3.80 3.82 6.14
CA THR A 415 2.81 2.78 6.38
C THR A 415 3.19 1.90 7.58
N GLU A 416 4.47 1.52 7.74
CA GLU A 416 4.98 0.81 8.92
C GLU A 416 4.64 1.57 10.21
N ALA A 417 4.95 2.86 10.25
CA ALA A 417 4.64 3.71 11.41
C ALA A 417 3.12 3.82 11.66
N GLY A 418 2.31 3.84 10.61
CA GLY A 418 0.85 3.86 10.71
C GLY A 418 0.27 2.62 11.36
N PHE A 419 0.74 1.43 10.97
CA PHE A 419 0.34 0.16 11.59
C PHE A 419 0.91 0.00 13.00
N ALA A 420 2.17 0.34 13.23
CA ALA A 420 2.80 0.28 14.55
C ALA A 420 2.13 1.22 15.57
N ALA A 421 1.59 2.35 15.12
CA ALA A 421 0.84 3.29 15.95
C ALA A 421 -0.65 2.95 16.07
N GLU A 422 -1.11 1.86 15.49
CA GLU A 422 -2.54 1.48 15.37
C GLU A 422 -3.41 2.60 14.78
N TYR A 423 -2.81 3.44 13.93
CA TYR A 423 -3.54 4.48 13.21
C TYR A 423 -4.35 3.90 12.07
N ILE A 424 -3.81 2.86 11.43
CA ILE A 424 -4.46 1.96 10.47
C ILE A 424 -4.29 0.52 10.96
N ASP A 425 -5.15 -0.37 10.48
CA ASP A 425 -5.16 -1.77 10.87
C ASP A 425 -5.36 -2.66 9.63
N ASP A 426 -5.15 -3.96 9.76
CA ASP A 426 -5.46 -4.93 8.72
C ASP A 426 -6.26 -6.09 9.31
N TRP A 427 -7.28 -6.53 8.59
CA TRP A 427 -8.21 -7.55 9.07
C TRP A 427 -8.49 -8.60 8.02
N GLN A 428 -8.48 -9.86 8.45
CA GLN A 428 -9.19 -10.91 7.73
C GLN A 428 -10.62 -11.00 8.24
N LEU A 429 -11.57 -11.10 7.30
CA LEU A 429 -13.01 -11.15 7.55
C LEU A 429 -13.60 -12.35 6.83
N ALA A 430 -14.35 -13.18 7.55
CA ALA A 430 -15.21 -14.18 6.92
C ALA A 430 -16.60 -13.58 6.69
N LEU A 431 -17.03 -13.51 5.44
CA LEU A 431 -18.37 -13.05 5.09
C LEU A 431 -19.23 -14.24 4.67
N ALA A 432 -20.43 -14.33 5.23
CA ALA A 432 -21.36 -15.41 4.95
C ALA A 432 -22.81 -14.90 4.97
N ARG A 433 -23.70 -15.63 4.30
CA ARG A 433 -25.14 -15.46 4.51
C ARG A 433 -25.52 -16.15 5.83
N PRO A 434 -26.40 -15.54 6.67
CA PRO A 434 -26.91 -16.12 7.92
C PRO A 434 -27.60 -17.47 7.73
#